data_0998466c1371f5311318e27e22c5c23e
#
_entry.id   0998466c1371f5311318e27e22c5c23e
#
_cell.length_a   1.000
_cell.length_b   1.000
_cell.length_c   1.000
_cell.angle_alpha   90.00
_cell.angle_beta   90.00
_cell.angle_gamma   90.00
#
_symmetry.space_group_name_H-M   'P 1'
#
loop_
_entity.id
_entity.type
_entity.pdbx_description
1 polymer ?
#
loop_
_entity_poly.entity_id
_entity_poly.type
_entity_poly.pdbx_seq_one_letter_code
_entity_poly.pdbx_strand_id
1 'polypeptide(L)'
;VVDGEPVDFSQTWTYKGLAYSDVPNLASSFGYINASWTLRADLTCGWVCRVLNHMRATGTTRVTPRLSGADRHMTPRPYIDDFSSGYMRRAMPMLPRQGDHAPWINTQSYAADKKLITKAPVDDGVLEYTSPQRPKPRQPPVLV
;
A
#
# COMPACT_ATOMS: atom_id res chain seq x y z
N VAL A 1 0.92 -4.02 13.61
CA VAL A 1 0.19 -5.26 13.92
C VAL A 1 -1.08 -5.26 13.08
N VAL A 2 -1.33 -6.34 12.35
CA VAL A 2 -2.53 -6.57 11.54
C VAL A 2 -3.16 -7.88 12.03
N ASP A 3 -4.43 -7.82 12.43
CA ASP A 3 -5.17 -8.98 12.97
C ASP A 3 -4.43 -9.72 14.11
N GLY A 4 -3.66 -8.99 14.92
CA GLY A 4 -2.88 -9.53 16.03
C GLY A 4 -1.44 -9.91 15.71
N GLU A 5 -1.07 -9.99 14.43
CA GLU A 5 0.26 -10.37 13.98
C GLU A 5 1.13 -9.13 13.68
N PRO A 6 2.42 -9.12 14.06
CA PRO A 6 3.33 -8.04 13.74
C PRO A 6 3.59 -7.98 12.23
N VAL A 7 3.67 -6.76 11.69
CA VAL A 7 4.04 -6.51 10.29
C VAL A 7 5.47 -5.98 10.25
N ASP A 8 6.34 -6.66 9.54
CA ASP A 8 7.67 -6.16 9.18
C ASP A 8 7.58 -5.45 7.82
N PHE A 9 7.54 -4.14 7.84
CA PHE A 9 7.45 -3.34 6.62
C PHE A 9 8.66 -3.50 5.70
N SER A 10 9.83 -3.84 6.22
CA SER A 10 11.03 -4.07 5.40
C SER A 10 10.88 -5.26 4.44
N GLN A 11 9.94 -6.16 4.72
CA GLN A 11 9.63 -7.31 3.87
C GLN A 11 8.50 -7.04 2.87
N THR A 12 7.89 -5.85 2.93
CA THR A 12 6.80 -5.48 2.04
C THR A 12 7.28 -4.75 0.79
N TRP A 13 6.48 -4.77 -0.25
CA TRP A 13 6.67 -4.02 -1.48
C TRP A 13 5.68 -2.87 -1.55
N THR A 14 6.14 -1.70 -1.96
CA THR A 14 5.24 -0.56 -2.10
C THR A 14 4.41 -0.66 -3.37
N TYR A 15 3.10 -0.49 -3.22
CA TYR A 15 2.17 -0.36 -4.33
C TYR A 15 1.93 1.13 -4.61
N LYS A 16 2.40 1.61 -5.75
CA LYS A 16 2.28 3.02 -6.19
C LYS A 16 2.81 4.03 -5.14
N GLY A 17 3.72 3.61 -4.24
CA GLY A 17 4.24 4.43 -3.15
C GLY A 17 3.21 4.84 -2.10
N LEU A 18 2.04 4.19 -2.01
CA LEU A 18 0.96 4.57 -1.10
C LEU A 18 0.31 3.41 -0.33
N ALA A 19 0.50 2.17 -0.74
CA ALA A 19 0.06 0.97 -0.04
C ALA A 19 1.16 -0.08 -0.06
N TYR A 20 0.99 -1.21 0.62
CA TYR A 20 2.06 -2.19 0.80
C TYR A 20 1.55 -3.61 0.57
N SER A 21 2.39 -4.45 -0.04
CA SER A 21 2.03 -5.85 -0.28
C SER A 21 1.66 -6.56 1.00
N ASP A 22 0.61 -7.36 0.95
CA ASP A 22 0.08 -8.18 2.04
C ASP A 22 -0.39 -7.41 3.30
N VAL A 23 -0.43 -6.07 3.24
CA VAL A 23 -0.96 -5.23 4.33
C VAL A 23 -2.35 -4.73 3.95
N PRO A 24 -3.42 -5.25 4.59
CA PRO A 24 -4.79 -4.89 4.24
C PRO A 24 -5.19 -3.51 4.78
N ASN A 25 -6.06 -2.83 4.03
CA ASN A 25 -6.75 -1.60 4.45
C ASN A 25 -5.81 -0.48 4.92
N LEU A 26 -4.56 -0.45 4.46
CA LEU A 26 -3.60 0.58 4.81
C LEU A 26 -3.25 1.41 3.58
N ALA A 27 -3.35 2.72 3.73
CA ALA A 27 -2.76 3.69 2.80
C ALA A 27 -1.88 4.67 3.58
N SER A 28 -0.75 5.02 3.01
CA SER A 28 0.17 6.00 3.59
C SER A 28 0.50 7.09 2.58
N SER A 29 0.85 8.26 3.08
CA SER A 29 1.29 9.35 2.24
C SER A 29 2.69 9.78 2.67
N PHE A 30 3.68 9.35 1.92
CA PHE A 30 5.03 9.89 2.01
C PHE A 30 5.19 10.92 0.89
N GLY A 31 5.56 12.15 1.24
CA GLY A 31 5.64 13.25 0.27
C GLY A 31 6.78 13.13 -0.72
N TYR A 32 6.92 14.15 -1.54
CA TYR A 32 8.03 14.25 -2.50
C TYR A 32 9.26 14.89 -1.84
N ILE A 33 10.45 14.44 -2.27
CA ILE A 33 11.71 15.05 -1.85
C ILE A 33 11.84 16.46 -2.43
N ASN A 34 11.42 16.61 -3.70
CA ASN A 34 11.64 17.83 -4.49
C ASN A 34 10.33 18.55 -4.85
N ALA A 35 9.23 18.29 -4.13
CA ALA A 35 7.94 18.93 -4.35
C ALA A 35 7.11 18.97 -3.06
N SER A 36 6.00 19.72 -3.09
CA SER A 36 5.11 19.81 -1.93
C SER A 36 4.53 18.45 -1.53
N TRP A 37 4.55 18.16 -0.24
CA TRP A 37 3.94 16.97 0.34
C TRP A 37 2.43 16.92 0.12
N THR A 38 1.76 18.09 0.06
CA THR A 38 0.32 18.19 -0.18
C THR A 38 -0.09 17.60 -1.53
N LEU A 39 0.76 17.71 -2.54
CA LEU A 39 0.50 17.10 -3.86
C LEU A 39 0.38 15.58 -3.77
N ARG A 40 1.23 14.94 -2.96
CA ARG A 40 1.15 13.49 -2.74
C ARG A 40 -0.05 13.11 -1.89
N ALA A 41 -0.32 13.88 -0.83
CA ALA A 41 -1.48 13.68 0.03
C ALA A 41 -2.78 13.74 -0.76
N ASP A 42 -2.94 14.72 -1.66
CA ASP A 42 -4.11 14.85 -2.53
C ASP A 42 -4.31 13.61 -3.42
N LEU A 43 -3.27 13.14 -4.09
CA LEU A 43 -3.32 11.93 -4.91
C LEU A 43 -3.70 10.69 -4.09
N THR A 44 -3.12 10.54 -2.90
CA THR A 44 -3.40 9.41 -1.99
C THR A 44 -4.85 9.46 -1.51
N CYS A 45 -5.34 10.62 -1.07
CA CYS A 45 -6.72 10.78 -0.62
C CYS A 45 -7.73 10.49 -1.75
N GLY A 46 -7.47 11.00 -2.95
CA GLY A 46 -8.31 10.72 -4.12
C GLY A 46 -8.35 9.22 -4.46
N TRP A 47 -7.21 8.54 -4.36
CA TRP A 47 -7.15 7.09 -4.55
C TRP A 47 -7.93 6.34 -3.46
N VAL A 48 -7.76 6.69 -2.19
CA VAL A 48 -8.51 6.09 -1.07
C VAL A 48 -10.02 6.25 -1.27
N CYS A 49 -10.49 7.42 -1.66
CA CYS A 49 -11.92 7.64 -1.93
C CYS A 49 -12.44 6.71 -3.04
N ARG A 50 -11.67 6.51 -4.12
CA ARG A 50 -12.06 5.60 -5.21
C ARG A 50 -12.10 4.15 -4.76
N VAL A 51 -11.11 3.71 -3.95
CA VAL A 51 -11.08 2.37 -3.37
C VAL A 51 -12.30 2.15 -2.45
N LEU A 52 -12.61 3.08 -1.57
CA LEU A 52 -13.76 2.99 -0.68
C LEU A 52 -15.10 2.93 -1.46
N ASN A 53 -15.22 3.70 -2.53
CA ASN A 53 -16.39 3.64 -3.40
C ASN A 53 -16.51 2.29 -4.12
N HIS A 54 -15.40 1.74 -4.59
CA HIS A 54 -15.36 0.40 -5.19
C HIS A 54 -15.73 -0.68 -4.16
N MET A 55 -15.16 -0.64 -2.96
CA MET A 55 -15.50 -1.55 -1.87
C MET A 55 -17.00 -1.49 -1.51
N ARG A 56 -17.57 -0.29 -1.46
CA ARG A 56 -19.01 -0.10 -1.22
C ARG A 56 -19.84 -0.71 -2.35
N ALA A 57 -19.47 -0.49 -3.60
CA ALA A 57 -20.19 -1.02 -4.76
C ALA A 57 -20.13 -2.55 -4.85
N THR A 58 -19.02 -3.16 -4.41
CA THR A 58 -18.81 -4.62 -4.45
C THR A 58 -19.19 -5.33 -3.15
N GLY A 59 -19.56 -4.60 -2.10
CA GLY A 59 -19.87 -5.17 -0.79
C GLY A 59 -18.66 -5.76 -0.07
N THR A 60 -17.44 -5.35 -0.43
CA THR A 60 -16.21 -5.83 0.19
C THR A 60 -15.76 -4.94 1.36
N THR A 61 -15.04 -5.51 2.31
CA THR A 61 -14.58 -4.82 3.53
C THR A 61 -13.07 -4.83 3.71
N ARG A 62 -12.36 -5.54 2.85
CA ARG A 62 -10.89 -5.63 2.87
C ARG A 62 -10.35 -5.44 1.46
N VAL A 63 -9.31 -4.62 1.35
CA VAL A 63 -8.49 -4.49 0.15
C VAL A 63 -7.03 -4.73 0.51
N THR A 64 -6.33 -5.56 -0.26
CA THR A 64 -4.93 -5.92 0.00
C THR A 64 -4.17 -5.97 -1.32
N PRO A 65 -3.08 -5.21 -1.48
CA PRO A 65 -2.21 -5.38 -2.63
C PRO A 65 -1.52 -6.75 -2.59
N ARG A 66 -1.58 -7.51 -3.69
CA ARG A 66 -0.99 -8.85 -3.79
C ARG A 66 0.00 -8.94 -4.93
N LEU A 67 1.16 -9.53 -4.66
CA LEU A 67 2.12 -9.86 -5.69
C LEU A 67 1.59 -11.00 -6.56
N SER A 68 1.63 -10.83 -7.87
CA SER A 68 1.41 -11.90 -8.83
C SER A 68 2.62 -12.84 -8.92
N GLY A 69 2.49 -13.95 -9.63
CA GLY A 69 3.62 -14.84 -9.89
C GLY A 69 4.79 -14.14 -10.61
N ALA A 70 4.48 -13.24 -11.54
CA ALA A 70 5.49 -12.47 -12.27
C ALA A 70 6.23 -11.46 -11.38
N ASP A 71 5.52 -10.83 -10.44
CA ASP A 71 6.09 -9.83 -9.54
C ASP A 71 7.10 -10.42 -8.54
N ARG A 72 7.05 -11.73 -8.29
CA ARG A 72 7.97 -12.40 -7.33
C ARG A 72 9.43 -12.35 -7.73
N HIS A 73 9.71 -12.04 -8.99
CA HIS A 73 11.06 -11.96 -9.54
C HIS A 73 11.56 -10.53 -9.74
N MET A 74 10.81 -9.52 -9.22
CA MET A 74 11.22 -8.12 -9.28
C MET A 74 12.56 -7.90 -8.59
N THR A 75 13.38 -7.04 -9.19
CA THR A 75 14.62 -6.57 -8.57
C THR A 75 14.28 -5.60 -7.43
N PRO A 76 14.65 -5.92 -6.17
CA PRO A 76 14.37 -5.02 -5.06
C PRO A 76 15.22 -3.76 -5.14
N ARG A 77 14.57 -2.61 -4.92
CA ARG A 77 15.19 -1.29 -4.83
C ARG A 77 14.80 -0.62 -3.51
N PRO A 78 15.62 0.30 -2.99
CA PRO A 78 15.26 1.10 -1.82
C PRO A 78 13.91 1.78 -2.00
N TYR A 79 13.18 2.04 -0.90
CA TYR A 79 11.87 2.71 -0.93
C TYR A 79 11.89 4.05 -1.69
N ILE A 80 12.99 4.76 -1.59
CA ILE A 80 13.28 5.97 -2.35
C ILE A 80 14.70 5.84 -2.88
N ASP A 81 14.85 6.02 -4.19
CA ASP A 81 16.17 6.16 -4.81
C ASP A 81 16.77 7.54 -4.43
N ASP A 82 18.05 7.69 -4.41
CA ASP A 82 18.79 8.98 -4.31
C ASP A 82 18.44 9.88 -3.10
N PHE A 83 18.05 9.32 -1.96
CA PHE A 83 17.85 10.11 -0.75
C PHE A 83 19.17 10.25 0.03
N SER A 84 19.74 11.46 0.03
CA SER A 84 21.09 11.73 0.55
C SER A 84 21.14 11.94 2.09
N SER A 85 20.02 12.20 2.74
CA SER A 85 19.99 12.54 4.18
C SER A 85 20.39 11.36 5.06
N GLY A 86 21.28 11.61 6.03
CA GLY A 86 21.86 10.57 6.88
C GLY A 86 20.84 9.81 7.73
N TYR A 87 19.76 10.47 8.20
CA TYR A 87 18.71 9.77 8.96
C TYR A 87 17.90 8.81 8.10
N MET A 88 17.60 9.18 6.87
CA MET A 88 16.89 8.30 5.92
C MET A 88 17.74 7.10 5.52
N ARG A 89 19.04 7.30 5.30
CA ARG A 89 19.96 6.18 5.03
C ARG A 89 19.93 5.14 6.14
N ARG A 90 19.86 5.59 7.40
CA ARG A 90 19.74 4.68 8.56
C ARG A 90 18.37 4.00 8.63
N ALA A 91 17.29 4.69 8.24
CA ALA A 91 15.93 4.15 8.25
C ALA A 91 15.65 3.23 7.06
N MET A 92 16.34 3.38 5.94
CA MET A 92 16.08 2.67 4.69
C MET A 92 15.94 1.13 4.85
N PRO A 93 16.77 0.44 5.65
CA PRO A 93 16.61 -1.01 5.87
C PRO A 93 15.31 -1.41 6.57
N MET A 94 14.63 -0.48 7.24
CA MET A 94 13.36 -0.71 7.93
C MET A 94 12.13 -0.31 7.09
N LEU A 95 12.36 0.36 5.96
CA LEU A 95 11.31 0.81 5.07
C LEU A 95 10.92 -0.29 4.07
N PRO A 96 9.71 -0.22 3.48
CA PRO A 96 9.31 -1.09 2.39
C PRO A 96 10.29 -1.03 1.21
N ARG A 97 10.27 -2.04 0.37
CA ARG A 97 11.03 -2.07 -0.89
C ARG A 97 10.17 -1.55 -2.04
N GLN A 98 10.78 -1.03 -3.08
CA GLN A 98 10.14 -0.89 -4.38
C GLN A 98 10.71 -1.90 -5.36
N GLY A 99 9.92 -2.23 -6.39
CA GLY A 99 10.34 -3.06 -7.51
C GLY A 99 10.94 -2.24 -8.65
N ASP A 100 11.07 -2.88 -9.78
CA ASP A 100 11.62 -2.30 -11.01
C ASP A 100 10.55 -1.91 -12.03
N HIS A 101 9.27 -2.20 -11.77
CA HIS A 101 8.14 -1.87 -12.65
C HIS A 101 6.86 -1.50 -11.89
N ALA A 102 5.97 -0.79 -12.56
CA ALA A 102 4.66 -0.45 -12.04
C ALA A 102 3.79 -1.73 -11.86
N PRO A 103 2.95 -1.79 -10.84
CA PRO A 103 2.62 -0.74 -9.89
C PRO A 103 3.51 -0.70 -8.62
N TRP A 104 4.56 -1.52 -8.56
CA TRP A 104 5.41 -1.74 -7.39
C TRP A 104 6.56 -0.74 -7.28
N ILE A 105 6.31 0.52 -7.63
CA ILE A 105 7.29 1.60 -7.63
C ILE A 105 6.82 2.82 -6.82
N ASN A 106 7.79 3.61 -6.38
CA ASN A 106 7.61 4.92 -5.76
C ASN A 106 8.38 5.95 -6.60
N THR A 107 7.70 6.60 -7.54
CA THR A 107 8.37 7.36 -8.61
C THR A 107 9.03 8.65 -8.14
N GLN A 108 8.63 9.19 -6.99
CA GLN A 108 9.04 10.50 -6.50
C GLN A 108 8.85 11.66 -7.52
N SER A 109 7.98 11.46 -8.51
CA SER A 109 7.62 12.44 -9.54
C SER A 109 6.11 12.67 -9.54
N TYR A 110 5.67 13.90 -9.23
CA TYR A 110 4.25 14.25 -9.21
C TYR A 110 3.55 13.95 -10.55
N ALA A 111 4.19 14.28 -11.67
CA ALA A 111 3.62 14.06 -13.00
C ALA A 111 3.42 12.56 -13.30
N ALA A 112 4.41 11.73 -12.96
CA ALA A 112 4.33 10.29 -13.11
C ALA A 112 3.28 9.69 -12.16
N ASP A 113 3.30 10.07 -10.89
CA ASP A 113 2.35 9.60 -9.89
C ASP A 113 0.92 10.02 -10.20
N LYS A 114 0.70 11.25 -10.65
CA LYS A 114 -0.61 11.70 -11.10
C LYS A 114 -1.16 10.78 -12.18
N LYS A 115 -0.36 10.41 -13.15
CA LYS A 115 -0.76 9.47 -14.21
C LYS A 115 -1.01 8.07 -13.66
N LEU A 116 -0.08 7.54 -12.84
CA LEU A 116 -0.12 6.19 -12.29
C LEU A 116 -1.28 5.98 -11.30
N ILE A 117 -1.57 7.00 -10.49
CA ILE A 117 -2.56 6.91 -9.40
C ILE A 117 -3.96 7.28 -9.89
N THR A 118 -4.13 8.38 -10.64
CA THR A 118 -5.48 8.87 -10.98
C THR A 118 -6.11 8.17 -12.18
N LYS A 119 -5.29 7.73 -13.16
CA LYS A 119 -5.81 7.15 -14.41
C LYS A 119 -5.98 5.63 -14.37
N ALA A 120 -5.24 4.94 -13.51
CA ALA A 120 -5.38 3.50 -13.38
C ALA A 120 -6.68 3.12 -12.65
N PRO A 121 -7.36 2.05 -13.06
CA PRO A 121 -8.49 1.51 -12.32
C PRO A 121 -8.04 1.05 -10.93
N VAL A 122 -8.99 0.98 -9.98
CA VAL A 122 -8.74 0.43 -8.64
C VAL A 122 -8.95 -1.08 -8.58
N ASP A 123 -9.54 -1.67 -9.59
CA ASP A 123 -9.65 -3.13 -9.80
C ASP A 123 -8.63 -3.59 -10.86
N ASP A 124 -7.37 -3.28 -10.64
CA ASP A 124 -6.26 -3.52 -11.58
C ASP A 124 -5.70 -4.95 -11.54
N GLY A 125 -6.34 -5.85 -10.80
CA GLY A 125 -5.91 -7.24 -10.62
C GLY A 125 -4.77 -7.42 -9.60
N VAL A 126 -4.22 -6.32 -9.08
CA VAL A 126 -3.21 -6.31 -8.00
C VAL A 126 -3.88 -6.12 -6.65
N LEU A 127 -4.93 -5.31 -6.59
CA LEU A 127 -5.73 -5.12 -5.39
C LEU A 127 -6.74 -6.27 -5.24
N GLU A 128 -6.52 -7.11 -4.24
CA GLU A 128 -7.45 -8.17 -3.86
C GLU A 128 -8.53 -7.60 -2.94
N TYR A 129 -9.80 -7.72 -3.34
CA TYR A 129 -10.96 -7.28 -2.57
C TYR A 129 -11.67 -8.48 -1.95
N THR A 130 -11.83 -8.47 -0.62
CA THR A 130 -12.44 -9.58 0.12
C THR A 130 -13.37 -9.08 1.23
N SER A 131 -14.21 -9.99 1.74
CA SER A 131 -15.04 -9.76 2.93
C SER A 131 -14.81 -10.92 3.89
N PRO A 132 -13.76 -10.86 4.74
CA PRO A 132 -13.53 -11.90 5.72
C PRO A 132 -14.72 -11.98 6.68
N GLN A 133 -15.20 -13.19 6.94
CA GLN A 133 -16.27 -13.39 7.90
C GLN A 133 -15.80 -12.92 9.28
N ARG A 134 -16.62 -12.10 9.95
CA ARG A 134 -16.35 -11.78 11.35
C ARG A 134 -16.35 -13.07 12.17
N PRO A 135 -15.35 -13.32 13.03
CA PRO A 135 -15.44 -14.39 14.00
C PRO A 135 -16.77 -14.27 14.75
N LYS A 136 -17.51 -15.36 14.87
CA LYS A 136 -18.71 -15.36 15.72
C LYS A 136 -18.31 -14.90 17.12
N PRO A 137 -19.06 -13.99 17.77
CA PRO A 137 -18.80 -13.62 19.16
C PRO A 137 -18.70 -14.89 19.99
N ARG A 138 -17.63 -15.02 20.77
CA ARG A 138 -17.54 -16.11 21.75
C ARG A 138 -18.74 -15.96 22.69
N GLN A 139 -19.60 -16.96 22.72
CA GLN A 139 -20.64 -17.01 23.72
C GLN A 139 -19.97 -16.96 25.11
N PRO A 140 -20.44 -16.12 26.03
CA PRO A 140 -19.92 -16.14 27.39
C PRO A 140 -20.12 -17.54 27.97
N PRO A 141 -19.20 -18.03 28.82
CA PRO A 141 -19.38 -19.33 29.47
C PRO A 141 -20.68 -19.33 30.23
N VAL A 142 -21.49 -20.34 29.98
CA VAL A 142 -22.71 -20.59 30.80
C VAL A 142 -22.19 -20.95 32.18
N LEU A 143 -22.39 -20.06 33.15
CA LEU A 143 -22.14 -20.35 34.56
C LEU A 143 -23.23 -21.36 35.00
N VAL A 144 -22.78 -22.56 35.26
CA VAL A 144 -23.60 -23.63 35.90
C VAL A 144 -23.50 -23.50 37.41
#